data_767c4a1b11fa37aa8413b1d20ba19d82
#
_entry.id   767c4a1b11fa37aa8413b1d20ba19d82
#
_cell.length_a   1.000
_cell.length_b   1.000
_cell.length_c   1.000
_cell.angle_alpha   90.00
_cell.angle_beta   90.00
_cell.angle_gamma   90.00
#
_symmetry.space_group_name_H-M   'P 1'
#
loop_
_entity.id
_entity.type
_entity.pdbx_description
1 polymer ?
#
loop_
_entity_poly.entity_id
_entity_poly.type
_entity_poly.pdbx_seq_one_letter_code
_entity_poly.pdbx_strand_id
1 'polypeptide(L)'
;METGRYLYGVIETERRQSFGNIGVGNSGVYTIQYKDIGAVVSDIPVDYKVKIEEAMTHEKTLRKIMETRTIIPMGFGIIARNESGITNILKRGRMKFKNTLEKIDNKLQINVKISWDNTILMDILKENEEIQTLSAKAKETANQSLKIELGKKVKSALDERKNEYMTDIHGILGDLPIGSKQNKITDQDTLMNASFLVDKEKKQKFYDKLQELEKKYEKKLKFLCVGPLPPYNFTEIEINKIDFKTADDARKTLGLGQEVSMSEIDSVYNQLARKYHPDLHPDDPLAEEKFKKIKNAYEVLAKYCEHYLCSLEKTKVEETILIQEKIS
;
A
#
# COMPACT_ATOMS: atom_id res chain seq x y z
N MET A 1 18.02 -23.37 17.74
CA MET A 1 17.72 -22.05 17.16
C MET A 1 16.33 -21.65 17.61
N GLU A 2 16.16 -20.40 18.04
CA GLU A 2 14.83 -19.89 18.38
C GLU A 2 13.96 -19.86 17.14
N THR A 3 12.71 -20.34 17.28
CA THR A 3 11.76 -20.44 16.17
C THR A 3 10.80 -19.25 16.19
N GLY A 4 10.92 -18.38 15.19
CA GLY A 4 10.01 -17.28 14.93
C GLY A 4 8.77 -17.73 14.15
N ARG A 5 7.83 -16.81 13.95
CA ARG A 5 6.59 -17.01 13.20
C ARG A 5 6.53 -16.01 12.06
N TYR A 6 6.66 -16.50 10.84
CA TYR A 6 6.44 -15.70 9.63
C TYR A 6 4.94 -15.52 9.42
N LEU A 7 4.48 -14.28 9.28
CA LEU A 7 3.06 -13.92 9.21
C LEU A 7 2.65 -13.64 7.76
N TYR A 8 1.66 -14.37 7.26
CA TYR A 8 1.08 -14.18 5.92
C TYR A 8 -0.16 -13.30 5.94
N GLY A 9 -1.06 -13.53 6.92
CA GLY A 9 -2.33 -12.81 6.96
C GLY A 9 -3.18 -13.21 8.16
N VAL A 10 -4.39 -12.65 8.23
CA VAL A 10 -5.38 -12.98 9.25
C VAL A 10 -6.66 -13.46 8.57
N ILE A 11 -7.25 -14.51 9.10
CA ILE A 11 -8.52 -15.10 8.65
C ILE A 11 -9.50 -15.22 9.81
N GLU A 12 -10.78 -15.37 9.50
CA GLU A 12 -11.78 -15.81 10.46
C GLU A 12 -11.66 -17.32 10.66
N THR A 13 -11.52 -17.75 11.93
CA THR A 13 -11.48 -19.18 12.29
C THR A 13 -11.67 -19.37 13.79
N GLU A 14 -12.48 -20.38 14.15
CA GLU A 14 -12.69 -20.82 15.54
C GLU A 14 -11.79 -21.99 15.95
N ARG A 15 -10.99 -22.52 15.02
CA ARG A 15 -10.11 -23.67 15.25
C ARG A 15 -8.81 -23.55 14.49
N ARG A 16 -7.77 -24.23 15.01
CA ARG A 16 -6.50 -24.35 14.31
C ARG A 16 -6.68 -25.05 12.95
N GLN A 17 -6.07 -24.48 11.93
CA GLN A 17 -6.07 -25.01 10.55
C GLN A 17 -4.65 -25.26 10.07
N SER A 18 -4.47 -26.18 9.14
CA SER A 18 -3.21 -26.44 8.44
C SER A 18 -3.47 -26.36 6.94
N PHE A 19 -2.53 -25.73 6.22
CA PHE A 19 -2.60 -25.51 4.78
C PHE A 19 -1.49 -26.29 4.01
N GLY A 20 -0.71 -27.08 4.72
CA GLY A 20 0.39 -27.86 4.14
C GLY A 20 1.70 -27.08 3.99
N ASN A 21 2.67 -27.67 3.31
CA ASN A 21 4.03 -27.12 3.13
C ASN A 21 4.09 -26.15 1.94
N ILE A 22 3.40 -25.02 2.06
CA ILE A 22 3.31 -24.01 1.00
C ILE A 22 4.01 -22.69 1.38
N GLY A 23 4.63 -22.64 2.57
CA GLY A 23 5.22 -21.43 3.12
C GLY A 23 6.63 -21.12 2.62
N VAL A 24 7.12 -19.96 3.02
CA VAL A 24 8.51 -19.53 2.81
C VAL A 24 9.45 -20.60 3.37
N GLY A 25 10.51 -20.93 2.62
CA GLY A 25 11.42 -22.03 2.98
C GLY A 25 10.79 -23.43 2.94
N ASN A 26 9.71 -23.63 2.16
CA ASN A 26 8.93 -24.86 2.10
C ASN A 26 8.38 -25.32 3.47
N SER A 27 8.11 -24.35 4.34
CA SER A 27 7.60 -24.59 5.69
C SER A 27 6.11 -24.88 5.72
N GLY A 28 5.66 -25.61 6.74
CA GLY A 28 4.24 -25.86 7.00
C GLY A 28 3.52 -24.58 7.39
N VAL A 29 2.41 -24.29 6.71
CA VAL A 29 1.56 -23.13 6.99
C VAL A 29 0.36 -23.57 7.83
N TYR A 30 0.11 -22.84 8.92
CA TYR A 30 -0.96 -23.13 9.85
C TYR A 30 -1.48 -21.85 10.52
N THR A 31 -2.55 -21.97 11.34
CA THR A 31 -3.07 -20.82 12.08
C THR A 31 -2.68 -20.86 13.56
N ILE A 32 -2.31 -19.69 14.09
CA ILE A 32 -2.32 -19.39 15.53
C ILE A 32 -3.62 -18.63 15.80
N GLN A 33 -4.44 -19.15 16.69
CA GLN A 33 -5.80 -18.69 16.92
C GLN A 33 -5.91 -17.78 18.14
N TYR A 34 -6.79 -16.79 18.05
CA TYR A 34 -7.27 -16.02 19.19
C TYR A 34 -8.78 -15.75 19.03
N LYS A 35 -9.61 -16.39 19.86
CA LYS A 35 -11.08 -16.36 19.76
C LYS A 35 -11.54 -16.81 18.35
N ASP A 36 -12.20 -15.94 17.62
CA ASP A 36 -12.83 -16.15 16.31
C ASP A 36 -11.96 -15.76 15.12
N ILE A 37 -10.71 -15.37 15.36
CA ILE A 37 -9.74 -15.04 14.30
C ILE A 37 -8.45 -15.85 14.47
N GLY A 38 -7.72 -16.02 13.37
CA GLY A 38 -6.42 -16.71 13.36
C GLY A 38 -5.42 -16.04 12.43
N ALA A 39 -4.19 -15.91 12.91
CA ALA A 39 -3.06 -15.51 12.09
C ALA A 39 -2.53 -16.72 11.31
N VAL A 40 -2.40 -16.58 10.02
CA VAL A 40 -1.78 -17.57 9.14
C VAL A 40 -0.28 -17.40 9.20
N VAL A 41 0.41 -18.41 9.66
CA VAL A 41 1.86 -18.36 9.93
C VAL A 41 2.58 -19.61 9.44
N SER A 42 3.91 -19.51 9.36
CA SER A 42 4.81 -20.68 9.29
C SER A 42 5.99 -20.50 10.23
N ASP A 43 6.60 -21.61 10.58
CA ASP A 43 7.81 -21.61 11.41
C ASP A 43 9.03 -21.21 10.58
N ILE A 44 9.87 -20.33 11.16
CA ILE A 44 11.08 -19.83 10.54
C ILE A 44 12.11 -19.49 11.64
N PRO A 45 13.42 -19.58 11.42
CA PRO A 45 14.39 -19.07 12.37
C PRO A 45 14.17 -17.58 12.68
N VAL A 46 14.32 -17.16 13.93
CA VAL A 46 14.08 -15.75 14.35
C VAL A 46 14.97 -14.76 13.62
N ASP A 47 16.19 -15.15 13.32
CA ASP A 47 17.21 -14.36 12.62
C ASP A 47 17.19 -14.57 11.09
N TYR A 48 16.15 -15.24 10.57
CA TYR A 48 16.01 -15.49 9.14
C TYR A 48 15.91 -14.20 8.35
N LYS A 49 16.80 -14.04 7.39
CA LYS A 49 16.77 -12.94 6.45
C LYS A 49 15.95 -13.34 5.24
N VAL A 50 14.73 -12.83 5.18
CA VAL A 50 13.83 -13.09 4.06
C VAL A 50 14.43 -12.54 2.76
N LYS A 51 14.51 -13.38 1.75
CA LYS A 51 15.05 -13.02 0.43
C LYS A 51 13.93 -12.51 -0.47
N ILE A 52 14.24 -11.57 -1.36
CA ILE A 52 13.24 -10.95 -2.24
C ILE A 52 12.57 -11.98 -3.16
N GLU A 53 13.28 -13.05 -3.53
CA GLU A 53 12.75 -14.15 -4.34
C GLU A 53 11.61 -14.90 -3.64
N GLU A 54 11.58 -14.86 -2.31
CA GLU A 54 10.54 -15.51 -1.49
C GLU A 54 9.22 -14.73 -1.47
N ALA A 55 9.22 -13.48 -1.98
CA ALA A 55 8.00 -12.70 -2.15
C ALA A 55 6.97 -13.41 -3.05
N MET A 56 7.43 -14.13 -4.06
CA MET A 56 6.55 -14.94 -4.90
C MET A 56 5.92 -16.12 -4.12
N THR A 57 6.67 -16.73 -3.21
CA THR A 57 6.14 -17.81 -2.36
C THR A 57 5.11 -17.28 -1.37
N HIS A 58 5.40 -16.12 -0.74
CA HIS A 58 4.44 -15.42 0.12
C HIS A 58 3.12 -15.14 -0.62
N GLU A 59 3.20 -14.56 -1.81
CA GLU A 59 2.03 -14.25 -2.63
C GLU A 59 1.25 -15.51 -3.05
N LYS A 60 1.94 -16.57 -3.47
CA LYS A 60 1.31 -17.86 -3.80
C LYS A 60 0.60 -18.47 -2.61
N THR A 61 1.20 -18.39 -1.41
CA THR A 61 0.58 -18.86 -0.17
C THR A 61 -0.72 -18.11 0.11
N LEU A 62 -0.71 -16.77 0.02
CA LEU A 62 -1.91 -15.95 0.21
C LEU A 62 -3.00 -16.27 -0.80
N ARG A 63 -2.66 -16.40 -2.09
CA ARG A 63 -3.61 -16.78 -3.14
C ARG A 63 -4.23 -18.15 -2.88
N LYS A 64 -3.43 -19.13 -2.44
CA LYS A 64 -3.92 -20.48 -2.13
C LYS A 64 -4.92 -20.47 -0.98
N ILE A 65 -4.67 -19.66 0.06
CA ILE A 65 -5.59 -19.51 1.18
C ILE A 65 -6.87 -18.79 0.73
N MET A 66 -6.73 -17.75 -0.11
CA MET A 66 -7.84 -16.97 -0.64
C MET A 66 -8.83 -17.80 -1.48
N GLU A 67 -8.41 -18.94 -2.04
CA GLU A 67 -9.32 -19.84 -2.77
C GLU A 67 -10.49 -20.31 -1.90
N THR A 68 -10.24 -20.54 -0.61
CA THR A 68 -11.21 -21.14 0.33
C THR A 68 -11.58 -20.24 1.50
N ARG A 69 -10.87 -19.16 1.74
CA ARG A 69 -11.04 -18.26 2.89
C ARG A 69 -10.93 -16.81 2.48
N THR A 70 -11.62 -15.95 3.21
CA THR A 70 -11.32 -14.52 3.20
C THR A 70 -10.09 -14.27 4.06
N ILE A 71 -9.10 -13.56 3.53
CA ILE A 71 -7.84 -13.28 4.22
C ILE A 71 -7.49 -11.80 4.14
N ILE A 72 -7.11 -11.22 5.28
CA ILE A 72 -6.43 -9.92 5.32
C ILE A 72 -4.96 -10.20 5.03
N PRO A 73 -4.43 -9.82 3.88
CA PRO A 73 -3.03 -10.05 3.56
C PRO A 73 -2.13 -9.14 4.39
N MET A 74 -1.01 -9.69 4.87
CA MET A 74 0.05 -8.92 5.52
C MET A 74 1.19 -8.62 4.56
N GLY A 75 2.01 -7.64 4.92
CA GLY A 75 3.20 -7.29 4.16
C GLY A 75 4.23 -8.44 4.16
N PHE A 76 5.01 -8.51 3.09
CA PHE A 76 6.09 -9.47 2.96
C PHE A 76 7.19 -9.24 4.03
N GLY A 77 7.68 -10.34 4.63
CA GLY A 77 8.83 -10.29 5.54
C GLY A 77 8.49 -10.02 7.02
N ILE A 78 7.23 -10.06 7.43
CA ILE A 78 6.84 -9.86 8.83
C ILE A 78 7.10 -11.15 9.61
N ILE A 79 8.03 -11.10 10.58
CA ILE A 79 8.37 -12.21 11.47
C ILE A 79 8.15 -11.79 12.93
N ALA A 80 7.30 -12.50 13.63
CA ALA A 80 7.19 -12.40 15.09
C ALA A 80 8.19 -13.35 15.74
N ARG A 81 8.74 -12.94 16.88
CA ARG A 81 9.77 -13.71 17.59
C ARG A 81 9.26 -15.06 18.13
N ASN A 82 7.99 -15.09 18.53
CA ASN A 82 7.33 -16.26 19.10
C ASN A 82 5.80 -16.22 18.89
N GLU A 83 5.12 -17.24 19.35
CA GLU A 83 3.66 -17.35 19.30
C GLU A 83 2.93 -16.29 20.12
N SER A 84 3.51 -15.88 21.26
CA SER A 84 2.95 -14.81 22.09
C SER A 84 2.88 -13.48 21.35
N GLY A 85 3.89 -13.16 20.52
CA GLY A 85 3.89 -11.98 19.65
C GLY A 85 2.71 -11.98 18.67
N ILE A 86 2.45 -13.12 18.03
CA ILE A 86 1.29 -13.29 17.14
C ILE A 86 -0.03 -13.15 17.91
N THR A 87 -0.14 -13.81 19.06
CA THR A 87 -1.35 -13.74 19.90
C THR A 87 -1.64 -12.32 20.36
N ASN A 88 -0.62 -11.54 20.69
CA ASN A 88 -0.76 -10.13 21.08
C ASN A 88 -1.26 -9.27 19.90
N ILE A 89 -0.76 -9.52 18.66
CA ILE A 89 -1.28 -8.86 17.46
C ILE A 89 -2.79 -9.13 17.32
N LEU A 90 -3.18 -10.40 17.36
CA LEU A 90 -4.59 -10.79 17.23
C LEU A 90 -5.46 -10.18 18.33
N LYS A 91 -4.98 -10.20 19.58
CA LYS A 91 -5.70 -9.64 20.73
C LYS A 91 -5.93 -8.13 20.58
N ARG A 92 -4.88 -7.38 20.24
CA ARG A 92 -4.92 -5.91 20.09
C ARG A 92 -5.77 -5.49 18.88
N GLY A 93 -5.61 -6.20 17.76
CA GLY A 93 -6.26 -5.86 16.50
C GLY A 93 -7.63 -6.53 16.26
N ARG A 94 -8.15 -7.35 17.18
CA ARG A 94 -9.29 -8.22 16.92
C ARG A 94 -10.48 -7.52 16.26
N MET A 95 -10.92 -6.39 16.81
CA MET A 95 -12.08 -5.68 16.27
C MET A 95 -11.79 -5.09 14.88
N LYS A 96 -10.61 -4.52 14.69
CA LYS A 96 -10.17 -4.00 13.38
C LYS A 96 -10.12 -5.14 12.34
N PHE A 97 -9.53 -6.28 12.71
CA PHE A 97 -9.48 -7.46 11.83
C PHE A 97 -10.87 -7.96 11.45
N LYS A 98 -11.78 -8.08 12.41
CA LYS A 98 -13.15 -8.51 12.10
C LYS A 98 -13.87 -7.58 11.14
N ASN A 99 -13.88 -6.30 11.44
CA ASN A 99 -14.51 -5.30 10.57
C ASN A 99 -13.90 -5.32 9.15
N THR A 100 -12.59 -5.52 9.05
CA THR A 100 -11.93 -5.61 7.75
C THR A 100 -12.29 -6.90 7.03
N LEU A 101 -12.30 -8.06 7.72
CA LEU A 101 -12.72 -9.34 7.14
C LEU A 101 -14.14 -9.26 6.59
N GLU A 102 -15.08 -8.66 7.34
CA GLU A 102 -16.46 -8.43 6.89
C GLU A 102 -16.53 -7.55 5.63
N LYS A 103 -15.75 -6.45 5.58
CA LYS A 103 -15.71 -5.56 4.41
C LYS A 103 -15.19 -6.24 3.15
N ILE A 104 -14.21 -7.13 3.27
CA ILE A 104 -13.58 -7.82 2.14
C ILE A 104 -14.09 -9.25 1.93
N ASP A 105 -15.15 -9.65 2.67
CA ASP A 105 -15.67 -11.00 2.56
C ASP A 105 -16.11 -11.35 1.14
N ASN A 106 -15.71 -12.53 0.69
CA ASN A 106 -15.95 -13.05 -0.66
C ASN A 106 -15.49 -12.11 -1.79
N LYS A 107 -14.50 -11.24 -1.55
CA LYS A 107 -13.96 -10.29 -2.52
C LYS A 107 -12.52 -10.58 -2.88
N LEU A 108 -12.11 -10.07 -4.02
CA LEU A 108 -10.74 -10.13 -4.51
C LEU A 108 -10.34 -8.79 -5.13
N GLN A 109 -9.05 -8.57 -5.27
CA GLN A 109 -8.50 -7.39 -5.94
C GLN A 109 -8.04 -7.75 -7.34
N ILE A 110 -8.35 -6.88 -8.30
CA ILE A 110 -7.81 -6.92 -9.65
C ILE A 110 -7.16 -5.57 -9.93
N ASN A 111 -5.87 -5.59 -10.27
CA ASN A 111 -5.15 -4.38 -10.66
C ASN A 111 -5.21 -4.23 -12.17
N VAL A 112 -5.59 -3.05 -12.63
CA VAL A 112 -5.64 -2.72 -14.06
C VAL A 112 -4.83 -1.47 -14.30
N LYS A 113 -3.83 -1.61 -15.20
CA LYS A 113 -3.09 -0.47 -15.74
C LYS A 113 -3.44 -0.33 -17.21
N ILE A 114 -3.81 0.88 -17.61
CA ILE A 114 -4.11 1.24 -19.00
C ILE A 114 -3.12 2.32 -19.41
N SER A 115 -2.45 2.11 -20.52
CA SER A 115 -1.51 3.07 -21.09
C SER A 115 -1.79 3.31 -22.56
N TRP A 116 -1.32 4.46 -23.07
CA TRP A 116 -1.37 4.76 -24.48
C TRP A 116 -0.63 3.72 -25.33
N ASP A 117 -1.14 3.40 -26.49
CA ASP A 117 -0.31 2.82 -27.56
C ASP A 117 0.51 3.96 -28.21
N ASN A 118 1.68 3.62 -28.73
CA ASN A 118 2.60 4.58 -29.33
C ASN A 118 2.04 5.28 -30.57
N THR A 119 0.93 4.79 -31.14
CA THR A 119 0.25 5.34 -32.32
C THR A 119 -0.62 6.55 -31.99
N ILE A 120 -1.04 6.74 -30.75
CA ILE A 120 -2.02 7.77 -30.36
C ILE A 120 -1.62 9.18 -30.73
N LEU A 121 -0.35 9.54 -30.62
CA LEU A 121 0.17 10.85 -31.01
C LEU A 121 0.02 11.09 -32.52
N MET A 122 0.25 10.05 -33.32
CA MET A 122 0.09 10.13 -34.78
C MET A 122 -1.37 10.25 -35.17
N ASP A 123 -2.27 9.61 -34.44
CA ASP A 123 -3.70 9.72 -34.71
C ASP A 123 -4.21 11.12 -34.35
N ILE A 124 -3.82 11.69 -33.20
CA ILE A 124 -4.13 13.07 -32.81
C ILE A 124 -3.60 14.09 -33.84
N LEU A 125 -2.35 13.89 -34.32
CA LEU A 125 -1.79 14.74 -35.35
C LEU A 125 -2.56 14.66 -36.67
N LYS A 126 -3.10 13.48 -37.04
CA LYS A 126 -3.86 13.31 -38.29
C LYS A 126 -5.29 13.81 -38.19
N GLU A 127 -5.90 13.73 -37.04
CA GLU A 127 -7.31 14.09 -36.82
C GLU A 127 -7.52 15.59 -36.55
N ASN A 128 -6.46 16.36 -36.18
CA ASN A 128 -6.56 17.76 -35.78
C ASN A 128 -5.81 18.67 -36.75
N GLU A 129 -6.57 19.33 -37.67
CA GLU A 129 -6.03 20.25 -38.69
C GLU A 129 -5.23 21.43 -38.09
N GLU A 130 -5.67 21.95 -36.94
CA GLU A 130 -4.97 23.03 -36.24
C GLU A 130 -3.59 22.59 -35.75
N ILE A 131 -3.51 21.39 -35.16
CA ILE A 131 -2.23 20.79 -34.72
C ILE A 131 -1.32 20.50 -35.91
N GLN A 132 -1.87 20.01 -37.04
CA GLN A 132 -1.12 19.82 -38.28
C GLN A 132 -0.50 21.12 -38.79
N THR A 133 -1.32 22.17 -38.86
CA THR A 133 -0.88 23.50 -39.32
C THR A 133 0.20 24.09 -38.43
N LEU A 134 0.01 24.00 -37.09
CA LEU A 134 1.01 24.46 -36.13
C LEU A 134 2.31 23.62 -36.21
N SER A 135 2.18 22.32 -36.41
CA SER A 135 3.34 21.42 -36.54
C SER A 135 4.17 21.76 -37.79
N ALA A 136 3.51 22.03 -38.93
CA ALA A 136 4.18 22.47 -40.15
C ALA A 136 4.92 23.79 -39.93
N LYS A 137 4.26 24.81 -39.40
CA LYS A 137 4.85 26.12 -39.08
C LYS A 137 6.02 26.05 -38.08
N ALA A 138 5.88 25.19 -37.05
CA ALA A 138 6.93 25.01 -36.06
C ALA A 138 8.17 24.28 -36.56
N LYS A 139 8.03 23.49 -37.65
CA LYS A 139 9.16 22.85 -38.36
C LYS A 139 9.89 23.82 -39.30
N GLU A 140 9.13 24.69 -39.98
CA GLU A 140 9.69 25.68 -40.92
C GLU A 140 10.39 26.83 -40.19
N THR A 141 9.89 27.22 -39.04
CA THR A 141 10.41 28.33 -38.26
C THR A 141 11.01 27.80 -36.96
N ALA A 142 12.25 28.09 -36.65
CA ALA A 142 12.88 27.71 -35.35
C ALA A 142 12.27 28.45 -34.13
N ASN A 143 11.02 28.93 -34.25
CA ASN A 143 10.34 29.74 -33.26
C ASN A 143 9.90 28.93 -32.04
N GLN A 144 10.50 29.26 -30.89
CA GLN A 144 10.25 28.59 -29.62
C GLN A 144 8.81 28.76 -29.12
N SER A 145 8.17 29.92 -29.38
CA SER A 145 6.79 30.19 -28.98
C SER A 145 5.79 29.27 -29.69
N LEU A 146 6.01 29.01 -30.99
CA LEU A 146 5.16 28.06 -31.75
C LEU A 146 5.33 26.62 -31.27
N LYS A 147 6.53 26.22 -30.84
CA LYS A 147 6.75 24.89 -30.25
C LYS A 147 6.03 24.72 -28.92
N ILE A 148 6.02 25.76 -28.09
CA ILE A 148 5.30 25.77 -26.80
C ILE A 148 3.78 25.72 -27.05
N GLU A 149 3.29 26.49 -28.01
CA GLU A 149 1.86 26.49 -28.38
C GLU A 149 1.42 25.13 -28.93
N LEU A 150 2.21 24.54 -29.82
CA LEU A 150 2.00 23.18 -30.31
C LEU A 150 1.95 22.16 -29.17
N GLY A 151 2.91 22.22 -28.24
CA GLY A 151 2.93 21.36 -27.06
C GLY A 151 1.67 21.48 -26.20
N LYS A 152 1.17 22.69 -25.96
CA LYS A 152 -0.07 22.93 -25.23
C LYS A 152 -1.28 22.35 -25.97
N LYS A 153 -1.39 22.54 -27.27
CA LYS A 153 -2.50 22.01 -28.08
C LYS A 153 -2.50 20.49 -28.11
N VAL A 154 -1.33 19.85 -28.31
CA VAL A 154 -1.20 18.39 -28.27
C VAL A 154 -1.59 17.86 -26.90
N LYS A 155 -1.15 18.51 -25.80
CA LYS A 155 -1.51 18.12 -24.46
C LYS A 155 -3.03 18.22 -24.23
N SER A 156 -3.68 19.31 -24.64
CA SER A 156 -5.13 19.48 -24.53
C SER A 156 -5.88 18.36 -25.26
N ALA A 157 -5.48 18.05 -26.49
CA ALA A 157 -6.10 16.98 -27.28
C ALA A 157 -5.90 15.58 -26.64
N LEU A 158 -4.73 15.33 -26.02
CA LEU A 158 -4.49 14.11 -25.22
C LEU A 158 -5.39 14.03 -24.01
N ASP A 159 -5.53 15.14 -23.27
CA ASP A 159 -6.36 15.19 -22.05
C ASP A 159 -7.85 14.99 -22.40
N GLU A 160 -8.33 15.58 -23.47
CA GLU A 160 -9.69 15.36 -23.99
C GLU A 160 -9.91 13.89 -24.37
N ARG A 161 -9.01 13.31 -25.16
CA ARG A 161 -9.07 11.90 -25.55
C ARG A 161 -9.00 10.95 -24.34
N LYS A 162 -8.18 11.27 -23.36
CA LYS A 162 -8.13 10.54 -22.10
C LYS A 162 -9.48 10.53 -21.40
N ASN A 163 -10.12 11.68 -21.29
CA ASN A 163 -11.41 11.80 -20.62
C ASN A 163 -12.51 11.01 -21.33
N GLU A 164 -12.53 11.04 -22.67
CA GLU A 164 -13.45 10.23 -23.48
C GLU A 164 -13.27 8.73 -23.19
N TYR A 165 -12.03 8.23 -23.24
CA TYR A 165 -11.74 6.83 -23.00
C TYR A 165 -12.04 6.41 -21.57
N MET A 166 -11.72 7.26 -20.59
CA MET A 166 -12.01 6.98 -19.19
C MET A 166 -13.49 6.90 -18.90
N THR A 167 -14.30 7.80 -19.52
CA THR A 167 -15.77 7.79 -19.40
C THR A 167 -16.35 6.49 -19.96
N ASP A 168 -15.90 6.07 -21.13
CA ASP A 168 -16.35 4.84 -21.76
C ASP A 168 -15.92 3.59 -20.99
N ILE A 169 -14.65 3.54 -20.52
CA ILE A 169 -14.13 2.44 -19.70
C ILE A 169 -14.95 2.29 -18.42
N HIS A 170 -15.25 3.40 -17.73
CA HIS A 170 -16.10 3.38 -16.55
C HIS A 170 -17.52 2.93 -16.88
N GLY A 171 -18.08 3.36 -18.01
CA GLY A 171 -19.40 2.93 -18.46
C GLY A 171 -19.47 1.42 -18.75
N ILE A 172 -18.45 0.85 -19.40
CA ILE A 172 -18.40 -0.59 -19.71
C ILE A 172 -18.17 -1.45 -18.46
N LEU A 173 -17.29 -1.03 -17.55
CA LEU A 173 -17.07 -1.73 -16.28
C LEU A 173 -18.30 -1.65 -15.39
N GLY A 174 -19.04 -0.54 -15.45
CA GLY A 174 -20.29 -0.31 -14.73
C GLY A 174 -20.13 -0.56 -13.21
N ASP A 175 -21.13 -1.20 -12.61
CA ASP A 175 -21.18 -1.51 -11.17
C ASP A 175 -20.55 -2.87 -10.81
N LEU A 176 -19.70 -3.42 -11.69
CA LEU A 176 -19.02 -4.70 -11.39
C LEU A 176 -18.02 -4.58 -10.24
N PRO A 177 -17.15 -3.54 -10.18
CA PRO A 177 -16.34 -3.31 -9.00
C PRO A 177 -17.16 -2.68 -7.89
N ILE A 178 -17.01 -3.20 -6.65
CA ILE A 178 -17.64 -2.65 -5.45
C ILE A 178 -16.91 -1.40 -4.97
N GLY A 179 -15.64 -1.28 -5.34
CA GLY A 179 -14.79 -0.13 -5.03
C GLY A 179 -13.56 -0.10 -5.91
N SER A 180 -12.97 1.07 -6.01
CA SER A 180 -11.71 1.27 -6.72
C SER A 180 -10.78 2.18 -5.93
N LYS A 181 -9.48 1.95 -6.05
CA LYS A 181 -8.43 2.84 -5.54
C LYS A 181 -7.42 3.13 -6.64
N GLN A 182 -7.14 4.41 -6.84
CA GLN A 182 -6.10 4.85 -7.76
C GLN A 182 -4.73 4.52 -7.18
N ASN A 183 -3.87 3.92 -7.99
CA ASN A 183 -2.48 3.70 -7.67
C ASN A 183 -1.62 4.83 -8.24
N LYS A 184 -0.40 4.97 -7.71
CA LYS A 184 0.53 5.98 -8.20
C LYS A 184 0.84 5.78 -9.69
N ILE A 185 0.70 6.86 -10.47
CA ILE A 185 1.13 6.92 -11.86
C ILE A 185 2.56 7.44 -11.88
N THR A 186 3.49 6.66 -12.42
CA THR A 186 4.92 6.97 -12.45
C THR A 186 5.43 7.32 -13.84
N ASP A 187 4.66 7.04 -14.88
CA ASP A 187 5.01 7.31 -16.27
C ASP A 187 3.95 8.16 -16.98
N GLN A 188 4.37 8.91 -18.00
CA GLN A 188 3.49 9.84 -18.73
C GLN A 188 2.50 9.14 -19.66
N ASP A 189 2.77 7.89 -20.01
CA ASP A 189 1.95 7.13 -20.96
C ASP A 189 0.78 6.41 -20.26
N THR A 190 0.71 6.46 -18.93
CA THR A 190 -0.36 5.81 -18.16
C THR A 190 -1.60 6.69 -18.07
N LEU A 191 -2.71 6.17 -18.56
CA LEU A 191 -4.03 6.78 -18.42
C LEU A 191 -4.65 6.47 -17.06
N MET A 192 -4.60 5.19 -16.70
CA MET A 192 -5.17 4.67 -15.46
C MET A 192 -4.23 3.63 -14.84
N ASN A 193 -4.06 3.70 -13.54
CA ASN A 193 -3.47 2.65 -12.73
C ASN A 193 -4.35 2.50 -11.49
N ALA A 194 -5.19 1.47 -11.47
CA ALA A 194 -6.19 1.32 -10.42
C ALA A 194 -6.28 -0.13 -9.93
N SER A 195 -6.63 -0.27 -8.66
CA SER A 195 -7.01 -1.52 -8.03
C SER A 195 -8.53 -1.55 -7.90
N PHE A 196 -9.15 -2.64 -8.32
CA PHE A 196 -10.59 -2.85 -8.23
C PHE A 196 -10.90 -3.94 -7.21
N LEU A 197 -11.87 -3.69 -6.35
CA LEU A 197 -12.44 -4.68 -5.45
C LEU A 197 -13.66 -5.31 -6.12
N VAL A 198 -13.63 -6.61 -6.33
CA VAL A 198 -14.64 -7.34 -7.10
C VAL A 198 -15.12 -8.56 -6.32
N ASP A 199 -16.43 -8.84 -6.33
CA ASP A 199 -16.96 -10.10 -5.81
C ASP A 199 -16.37 -11.30 -6.54
N LYS A 200 -16.01 -12.37 -5.82
CA LYS A 200 -15.45 -13.58 -6.42
C LYS A 200 -16.36 -14.15 -7.51
N GLU A 201 -17.67 -14.07 -7.33
CA GLU A 201 -18.68 -14.55 -8.29
C GLU A 201 -18.73 -13.71 -9.58
N LYS A 202 -18.44 -12.41 -9.48
CA LYS A 202 -18.40 -11.50 -10.62
C LYS A 202 -17.04 -11.45 -11.33
N LYS A 203 -16.05 -12.17 -10.83
CA LYS A 203 -14.68 -12.17 -11.35
C LYS A 203 -14.64 -12.42 -12.86
N GLN A 204 -15.29 -13.47 -13.32
CA GLN A 204 -15.28 -13.81 -14.76
C GLN A 204 -15.89 -12.70 -15.61
N LYS A 205 -17.05 -12.17 -15.19
CA LYS A 205 -17.71 -11.07 -15.88
C LYS A 205 -16.84 -9.81 -15.96
N PHE A 206 -16.05 -9.54 -14.91
CA PHE A 206 -15.10 -8.42 -14.92
C PHE A 206 -13.99 -8.64 -15.97
N TYR A 207 -13.40 -9.83 -16.06
CA TYR A 207 -12.43 -10.15 -17.09
C TYR A 207 -13.02 -10.10 -18.50
N ASP A 208 -14.24 -10.58 -18.70
CA ASP A 208 -14.93 -10.51 -20.01
C ASP A 208 -15.09 -9.05 -20.46
N LYS A 209 -15.44 -8.15 -19.53
CA LYS A 209 -15.53 -6.71 -19.80
C LYS A 209 -14.17 -6.05 -20.09
N LEU A 210 -13.11 -6.49 -19.45
CA LEU A 210 -11.75 -6.04 -19.79
C LEU A 210 -11.34 -6.51 -21.19
N GLN A 211 -11.67 -7.73 -21.57
CA GLN A 211 -11.41 -8.23 -22.93
C GLN A 211 -12.25 -7.48 -23.99
N GLU A 212 -13.48 -7.12 -23.67
CA GLU A 212 -14.32 -6.27 -24.54
C GLU A 212 -13.64 -4.92 -24.77
N LEU A 213 -13.14 -4.27 -23.72
CA LEU A 213 -12.39 -3.02 -23.77
C LEU A 213 -11.08 -3.17 -24.56
N GLU A 214 -10.32 -4.23 -24.33
CA GLU A 214 -9.06 -4.50 -25.04
C GLU A 214 -9.30 -4.64 -26.56
N LYS A 215 -10.36 -5.34 -26.98
CA LYS A 215 -10.75 -5.45 -28.38
C LYS A 215 -11.23 -4.12 -28.95
N LYS A 216 -12.06 -3.36 -28.18
CA LYS A 216 -12.58 -2.06 -28.62
C LYS A 216 -11.47 -1.04 -28.87
N TYR A 217 -10.42 -1.08 -28.03
CA TYR A 217 -9.31 -0.12 -28.08
C TYR A 217 -8.02 -0.73 -28.62
N GLU A 218 -8.10 -1.83 -29.37
CA GLU A 218 -6.93 -2.43 -30.04
C GLU A 218 -6.15 -1.37 -30.84
N LYS A 219 -4.81 -1.36 -30.68
CA LYS A 219 -3.88 -0.38 -31.27
C LYS A 219 -4.01 1.07 -30.77
N LYS A 220 -4.89 1.34 -29.80
CA LYS A 220 -5.03 2.66 -29.15
C LYS A 220 -4.58 2.64 -27.72
N LEU A 221 -4.95 1.57 -27.00
CA LEU A 221 -4.62 1.38 -25.58
C LEU A 221 -4.01 0.01 -25.33
N LYS A 222 -3.13 -0.04 -24.35
CA LYS A 222 -2.54 -1.27 -23.81
C LYS A 222 -3.11 -1.52 -22.43
N PHE A 223 -3.62 -2.72 -22.22
CA PHE A 223 -4.20 -3.16 -20.96
C PHE A 223 -3.24 -4.14 -20.28
N LEU A 224 -2.90 -3.88 -19.04
CA LEU A 224 -2.20 -4.82 -18.16
C LEU A 224 -3.10 -5.13 -16.98
N CYS A 225 -3.53 -6.37 -16.87
CA CYS A 225 -4.37 -6.86 -15.78
C CYS A 225 -3.58 -7.82 -14.91
N VAL A 226 -3.55 -7.58 -13.60
CA VAL A 226 -2.89 -8.45 -12.60
C VAL A 226 -3.91 -8.84 -11.54
N GLY A 227 -4.19 -10.14 -11.45
CA GLY A 227 -5.15 -10.69 -10.48
C GLY A 227 -5.51 -12.14 -10.80
N PRO A 228 -6.37 -12.80 -10.00
CA PRO A 228 -6.90 -12.29 -8.74
C PRO A 228 -5.82 -12.17 -7.66
N LEU A 229 -5.91 -11.13 -6.85
CA LEU A 229 -5.02 -10.84 -5.74
C LEU A 229 -5.81 -10.80 -4.42
N PRO A 230 -5.18 -11.09 -3.28
CA PRO A 230 -5.71 -10.66 -1.99
C PRO A 230 -5.93 -9.15 -1.97
N PRO A 231 -6.96 -8.65 -1.27
CA PRO A 231 -7.36 -7.24 -1.36
C PRO A 231 -6.43 -6.28 -0.60
N TYR A 232 -5.13 -6.26 -0.92
CA TYR A 232 -4.10 -5.44 -0.27
C TYR A 232 -4.45 -3.97 -0.15
N ASN A 233 -5.03 -3.39 -1.20
CA ASN A 233 -5.32 -1.96 -1.23
C ASN A 233 -6.63 -1.61 -0.51
N PHE A 234 -7.44 -2.62 -0.18
CA PHE A 234 -8.75 -2.44 0.46
C PHE A 234 -8.75 -2.82 1.94
N THR A 235 -7.61 -3.28 2.46
CA THR A 235 -7.40 -3.45 3.89
C THR A 235 -6.86 -2.16 4.48
N GLU A 236 -7.53 -1.66 5.51
CA GLU A 236 -7.14 -0.43 6.23
C GLU A 236 -6.09 -0.69 7.32
N ILE A 237 -5.57 -1.91 7.37
CA ILE A 237 -4.65 -2.36 8.43
C ILE A 237 -3.26 -2.52 7.85
N GLU A 238 -2.29 -1.93 8.51
CA GLU A 238 -0.87 -2.13 8.26
C GLU A 238 -0.21 -2.65 9.54
N ILE A 239 0.60 -3.70 9.38
CA ILE A 239 1.41 -4.22 10.46
C ILE A 239 2.86 -3.84 10.19
N ASN A 240 3.43 -3.08 11.13
CA ASN A 240 4.79 -2.59 11.03
C ASN A 240 5.60 -3.01 12.26
N LYS A 241 6.91 -3.21 12.07
CA LYS A 241 7.89 -3.24 13.15
C LYS A 241 8.64 -1.93 13.16
N ILE A 242 8.89 -1.40 14.35
CA ILE A 242 9.84 -0.30 14.51
C ILE A 242 11.19 -0.91 14.81
N ASP A 243 12.19 -0.50 14.07
CA ASP A 243 13.58 -0.79 14.38
C ASP A 243 13.98 -0.12 15.72
N PHE A 244 14.67 -0.87 16.58
CA PHE A 244 15.10 -0.36 17.88
C PHE A 244 15.91 0.92 17.77
N LYS A 245 16.82 1.02 16.80
CA LYS A 245 17.63 2.22 16.61
C LYS A 245 16.75 3.44 16.34
N THR A 246 15.74 3.30 15.50
CA THR A 246 14.77 4.37 15.18
C THR A 246 14.01 4.81 16.44
N ALA A 247 13.54 3.87 17.26
CA ALA A 247 12.85 4.17 18.51
C ALA A 247 13.77 4.82 19.55
N ASP A 248 15.01 4.33 19.71
CA ASP A 248 15.98 4.85 20.67
C ASP A 248 16.51 6.23 20.26
N ASP A 249 16.75 6.47 18.97
CA ASP A 249 17.11 7.79 18.46
C ASP A 249 15.97 8.81 18.67
N ALA A 250 14.72 8.41 18.47
CA ALA A 250 13.56 9.24 18.77
C ALA A 250 13.44 9.54 20.28
N ARG A 251 13.62 8.52 21.13
CA ARG A 251 13.66 8.65 22.60
C ARG A 251 14.70 9.67 23.04
N LYS A 252 15.93 9.53 22.53
CA LYS A 252 17.05 10.44 22.83
C LYS A 252 16.78 11.85 22.35
N THR A 253 16.19 12.00 21.17
CA THR A 253 15.85 13.32 20.60
C THR A 253 14.84 14.07 21.47
N LEU A 254 13.87 13.38 22.08
CA LEU A 254 12.93 13.97 23.01
C LEU A 254 13.44 14.00 24.47
N GLY A 255 14.59 13.39 24.79
CA GLY A 255 15.13 13.33 26.13
C GLY A 255 14.34 12.47 27.10
N LEU A 256 13.66 11.44 26.61
CA LEU A 256 12.77 10.56 27.38
C LEU A 256 13.53 9.38 28.04
N GLY A 257 12.96 8.83 29.10
CA GLY A 257 13.42 7.60 29.75
C GLY A 257 13.14 6.33 28.92
N GLN A 258 13.47 5.16 29.47
CA GLN A 258 13.17 3.87 28.82
C GLN A 258 11.71 3.43 29.02
N GLU A 259 11.08 3.86 30.09
CA GLU A 259 9.65 3.67 30.30
C GLU A 259 8.97 5.03 30.25
N VAL A 260 7.97 5.16 29.40
CA VAL A 260 7.29 6.43 29.13
C VAL A 260 5.80 6.20 28.90
N SER A 261 5.02 7.19 29.27
CA SER A 261 3.60 7.26 28.94
C SER A 261 3.35 8.17 27.72
N MET A 262 2.24 7.97 27.04
CA MET A 262 1.87 8.86 25.94
C MET A 262 1.74 10.32 26.40
N SER A 263 1.23 10.55 27.63
CA SER A 263 1.12 11.89 28.21
C SER A 263 2.48 12.57 28.44
N GLU A 264 3.53 11.81 28.79
CA GLU A 264 4.90 12.34 28.89
C GLU A 264 5.46 12.70 27.52
N ILE A 265 5.24 11.83 26.52
CA ILE A 265 5.66 12.09 25.13
C ILE A 265 5.01 13.37 24.62
N ASP A 266 3.70 13.54 24.81
CA ASP A 266 2.94 14.74 24.43
C ASP A 266 3.45 15.99 25.14
N SER A 267 3.68 15.89 26.44
CA SER A 267 4.15 17.01 27.27
C SER A 267 5.53 17.50 26.81
N VAL A 268 6.47 16.59 26.63
CA VAL A 268 7.84 16.89 26.19
C VAL A 268 7.83 17.44 24.75
N TYR A 269 7.05 16.83 23.85
CA TYR A 269 6.90 17.32 22.49
C TYR A 269 6.39 18.76 22.47
N ASN A 270 5.33 19.07 23.23
CA ASN A 270 4.74 20.42 23.28
C ASN A 270 5.73 21.47 23.83
N GLN A 271 6.56 21.09 24.84
CA GLN A 271 7.60 21.96 25.37
C GLN A 271 8.69 22.25 24.33
N LEU A 272 9.20 21.19 23.68
CA LEU A 272 10.26 21.31 22.67
C LEU A 272 9.77 22.00 21.40
N ALA A 273 8.52 21.71 20.95
CA ALA A 273 7.91 22.34 19.80
C ALA A 273 7.77 23.85 20.00
N ARG A 274 7.32 24.31 21.18
CA ARG A 274 7.28 25.75 21.50
C ARG A 274 8.69 26.36 21.55
N LYS A 275 9.66 25.65 22.15
CA LYS A 275 11.02 26.15 22.28
C LYS A 275 11.76 26.31 20.94
N TYR A 276 11.42 25.50 19.92
CA TYR A 276 12.12 25.49 18.62
C TYR A 276 11.18 25.81 17.45
N HIS A 277 10.02 26.43 17.72
CA HIS A 277 9.09 26.78 16.65
C HIS A 277 9.71 27.82 15.71
N PRO A 278 9.72 27.60 14.38
CA PRO A 278 10.34 28.54 13.44
C PRO A 278 9.76 29.95 13.53
N ASP A 279 8.45 30.09 13.74
CA ASP A 279 7.80 31.41 13.87
C ASP A 279 8.23 32.17 15.12
N LEU A 280 8.72 31.48 16.15
CA LEU A 280 9.22 32.12 17.39
C LEU A 280 10.72 32.39 17.32
N HIS A 281 11.42 31.83 16.36
CA HIS A 281 12.86 31.96 16.16
C HIS A 281 13.22 32.21 14.68
N PRO A 282 12.68 33.27 14.05
CA PRO A 282 12.86 33.54 12.63
C PRO A 282 14.33 33.75 12.23
N ASP A 283 15.18 34.16 13.18
CA ASP A 283 16.59 34.46 12.97
C ASP A 283 17.52 33.24 13.24
N ASP A 284 16.99 32.10 13.72
CA ASP A 284 17.79 30.89 13.95
C ASP A 284 17.64 29.92 12.75
N PRO A 285 18.65 29.83 11.85
CA PRO A 285 18.58 28.93 10.69
C PRO A 285 18.51 27.45 11.07
N LEU A 286 18.81 27.10 12.32
CA LEU A 286 18.74 25.74 12.83
C LEU A 286 17.39 25.41 13.52
N ALA A 287 16.54 26.40 13.75
CA ALA A 287 15.25 26.20 14.43
C ALA A 287 14.35 25.24 13.63
N GLU A 288 14.24 25.45 12.33
CA GLU A 288 13.44 24.60 11.44
C GLU A 288 13.93 23.16 11.42
N GLU A 289 15.26 22.95 11.34
CA GLU A 289 15.85 21.60 11.34
C GLU A 289 15.60 20.89 12.68
N LYS A 290 15.80 21.60 13.80
CA LYS A 290 15.52 21.08 15.14
C LYS A 290 14.04 20.72 15.32
N PHE A 291 13.15 21.62 14.92
CA PHE A 291 11.71 21.38 14.97
C PHE A 291 11.29 20.16 14.18
N LYS A 292 11.80 20.00 12.96
CA LYS A 292 11.55 18.82 12.10
C LYS A 292 12.04 17.52 12.76
N LYS A 293 13.23 17.52 13.38
CA LYS A 293 13.74 16.36 14.12
C LYS A 293 12.85 16.00 15.32
N ILE A 294 12.40 17.00 16.08
CA ILE A 294 11.52 16.83 17.24
C ILE A 294 10.17 16.27 16.78
N LYS A 295 9.59 16.82 15.71
CA LYS A 295 8.33 16.34 15.14
C LYS A 295 8.42 14.90 14.67
N ASN A 296 9.47 14.55 13.92
CA ASN A 296 9.70 13.18 13.47
C ASN A 296 9.86 12.20 14.65
N ALA A 297 10.61 12.59 15.69
CA ALA A 297 10.79 11.77 16.89
C ALA A 297 9.46 11.55 17.63
N TYR A 298 8.64 12.57 17.74
CA TYR A 298 7.29 12.46 18.31
C TYR A 298 6.42 11.50 17.50
N GLU A 299 6.37 11.64 16.17
CA GLU A 299 5.57 10.76 15.30
C GLU A 299 5.98 9.28 15.41
N VAL A 300 7.29 9.00 15.54
CA VAL A 300 7.81 7.65 15.75
C VAL A 300 7.32 7.08 17.09
N LEU A 301 7.49 7.83 18.21
CA LEU A 301 7.12 7.33 19.53
C LEU A 301 5.61 7.31 19.76
N ALA A 302 4.85 8.26 19.22
CA ALA A 302 3.40 8.26 19.29
C ALA A 302 2.80 7.02 18.59
N LYS A 303 3.36 6.61 17.45
CA LYS A 303 2.98 5.37 16.78
C LYS A 303 3.31 4.12 17.60
N TYR A 304 4.42 4.14 18.33
CA TYR A 304 4.87 3.00 19.16
C TYR A 304 4.08 2.89 20.46
N CYS A 305 3.80 4.02 21.11
CA CYS A 305 3.20 4.13 22.44
C CYS A 305 1.70 4.43 22.39
N GLU A 306 0.89 3.60 21.73
CA GLU A 306 -0.58 3.77 21.69
C GLU A 306 -1.28 3.61 23.05
N HIS A 307 -0.57 3.21 24.14
CA HIS A 307 -1.13 2.89 25.44
C HIS A 307 -0.42 3.61 26.60
N TYR A 308 -1.04 3.55 27.80
CA TYR A 308 -0.67 4.31 29.02
C TYR A 308 0.79 4.23 29.45
N LEU A 309 1.48 3.12 29.20
CA LEU A 309 2.90 2.96 29.51
C LEU A 309 3.55 2.07 28.45
N CYS A 310 4.65 2.48 27.89
CA CYS A 310 5.43 1.70 26.95
C CYS A 310 6.90 1.63 27.36
N SER A 311 7.49 0.46 27.17
CA SER A 311 8.91 0.25 27.39
C SER A 311 9.68 0.41 26.08
N LEU A 312 10.67 1.29 26.09
CA LEU A 312 11.59 1.54 24.98
C LEU A 312 12.90 0.73 25.13
N GLU A 313 12.89 -0.29 25.99
CA GLU A 313 13.98 -1.27 26.05
C GLU A 313 14.08 -2.07 24.75
N LYS A 314 15.31 -2.39 24.35
CA LYS A 314 15.61 -3.07 23.09
C LYS A 314 14.76 -4.32 22.86
N THR A 315 14.70 -5.20 23.84
CA THR A 315 13.94 -6.45 23.74
C THR A 315 12.45 -6.20 23.53
N LYS A 316 11.88 -5.22 24.22
CA LYS A 316 10.47 -4.87 24.11
C LYS A 316 10.12 -4.21 22.77
N VAL A 317 10.98 -3.31 22.30
CA VAL A 317 10.80 -2.68 20.98
C VAL A 317 10.87 -3.74 19.87
N GLU A 318 11.87 -4.62 19.90
CA GLU A 318 12.04 -5.68 18.89
C GLU A 318 10.91 -6.72 18.90
N GLU A 319 10.26 -6.92 20.05
CA GLU A 319 9.09 -7.81 20.19
C GLU A 319 7.76 -7.14 19.80
N THR A 320 7.72 -5.81 19.80
CA THR A 320 6.48 -5.08 19.54
C THR A 320 6.20 -5.01 18.04
N ILE A 321 4.99 -5.40 17.69
CA ILE A 321 4.44 -5.26 16.35
C ILE A 321 3.28 -4.27 16.43
N LEU A 322 3.35 -3.26 15.59
CA LEU A 322 2.35 -2.19 15.53
C LEU A 322 1.24 -2.53 14.54
N ILE A 323 0.01 -2.26 14.95
CA ILE A 323 -1.17 -2.38 14.10
C ILE A 323 -1.68 -0.98 13.84
N GLN A 324 -1.50 -0.49 12.63
CA GLN A 324 -1.86 0.88 12.25
C GLN A 324 -2.95 0.87 11.19
N GLU A 325 -3.69 1.97 11.08
CA GLU A 325 -4.52 2.22 9.92
C GLU A 325 -3.65 2.75 8.79
N LYS A 326 -3.84 2.22 7.58
CA LYS A 326 -3.20 2.78 6.39
C LYS A 326 -3.72 4.20 6.19
N ILE A 327 -2.81 5.15 6.19
CA ILE A 327 -3.14 6.51 5.77
C ILE A 327 -3.38 6.44 4.25
N SER A 328 -4.62 6.68 3.85
CA SER A 328 -5.07 6.65 2.45
C SER A 328 -4.56 7.86 1.65
#